data_c98d769d0e1061d2122a7cacb785f067
#
_entry.id   c98d769d0e1061d2122a7cacb785f067
#
_cell.length_a   1.000
_cell.length_b   1.000
_cell.length_c   1.000
_cell.angle_alpha   90.00
_cell.angle_beta   90.00
_cell.angle_gamma   90.00
#
_symmetry.space_group_name_H-M   'P 1'
#
loop_
_entity.id
_entity.type
_entity.pdbx_description
1 polymer ?
#
loop_
_entity_poly.entity_id
_entity_poly.type
_entity_poly.pdbx_seq_one_letter_code
_entity_poly.pdbx_strand_id
1 'polypeptide(L)'
;MAILQQAQGLIGIAFILTLAWVLSEDRAARPSWRWIIGALSLQIAIALAVTRVPVIWTLVGYVNDAVSSIEKATLVGSSYMFGYTGGAPIPFLLKPGVEPPVIVAFQILPLIIVFSAISALLWHWGVLRAAVKGLSWALQKTLGVSGVVGLGAGATMFLGVVESPLVLRAWFERMSRSELFMIMVLIMATISGAILVLYASTLSKTVPNAVGHMIVASLISLPAAILIARLMVPGDGSVSADNAKADLKYESSMDAIIKGTMEGVSLVLAVIGIIIVVFALVNLTDQMLAWLPYVDGAPLTLKRGFGWLFAPLMWSIGIPWDQAPAAGALMGTKTILNEYVAYLDLAALPAGTFNARSQLIITYALCGVANLASVGLLVSTIATLAPNRRAEVSALGMKSWVAGNMASAMTGAVIGLVTLA
;
A
#
# COMPACT_ATOMS: atom_id res chain seq x y z
N MET A 1 17.25 26.60 1.09
CA MET A 1 15.94 25.96 1.22
C MET A 1 16.01 24.44 0.97
N ALA A 2 16.64 23.96 -0.10
CA ALA A 2 16.72 22.51 -0.42
C ALA A 2 17.27 21.63 0.73
N ILE A 3 18.37 22.03 1.37
CA ILE A 3 18.99 21.28 2.49
C ILE A 3 18.03 21.20 3.71
N LEU A 4 17.30 22.27 4.01
CA LEU A 4 16.30 22.29 5.09
C LEU A 4 15.12 21.33 4.80
N GLN A 5 14.66 21.28 3.56
CA GLN A 5 13.59 20.37 3.16
C GLN A 5 14.01 18.89 3.16
N GLN A 6 15.28 18.61 2.85
CA GLN A 6 15.84 17.27 3.03
C GLN A 6 15.96 16.89 4.50
N ALA A 7 16.39 17.83 5.36
CA ALA A 7 16.47 17.60 6.81
C ALA A 7 15.11 17.28 7.45
N GLN A 8 14.00 17.79 6.90
CA GLN A 8 12.65 17.46 7.39
C GLN A 8 12.36 15.95 7.35
N GLY A 9 12.79 15.24 6.30
CA GLY A 9 12.64 13.79 6.23
C GLY A 9 13.29 13.04 7.40
N LEU A 10 14.43 13.55 7.91
CA LEU A 10 15.08 13.00 9.12
C LEU A 10 14.23 13.24 10.37
N ILE A 11 13.60 14.41 10.47
CA ILE A 11 12.67 14.73 11.57
C ILE A 11 11.50 13.74 11.55
N GLY A 12 10.92 13.49 10.37
CA GLY A 12 9.82 12.54 10.19
C GLY A 12 10.22 11.12 10.58
N ILE A 13 11.39 10.65 10.16
CA ILE A 13 11.91 9.33 10.54
C ILE A 13 12.09 9.26 12.06
N ALA A 14 12.74 10.26 12.68
CA ALA A 14 12.94 10.30 14.12
C ALA A 14 11.61 10.34 14.89
N PHE A 15 10.64 11.13 14.43
CA PHE A 15 9.29 11.20 15.00
C PHE A 15 8.58 9.83 14.94
N ILE A 16 8.58 9.18 13.77
CA ILE A 16 7.94 7.88 13.55
C ILE A 16 8.60 6.80 14.43
N LEU A 17 9.92 6.75 14.50
CA LEU A 17 10.63 5.79 15.35
C LEU A 17 10.36 6.03 16.84
N THR A 18 10.32 7.29 17.26
CA THR A 18 9.98 7.64 18.65
C THR A 18 8.54 7.23 18.96
N LEU A 19 7.59 7.48 18.07
CA LEU A 19 6.21 7.07 18.23
C LEU A 19 6.09 5.53 18.30
N ALA A 20 6.82 4.79 17.44
CA ALA A 20 6.85 3.33 17.47
C ALA A 20 7.38 2.80 18.82
N TRP A 21 8.43 3.42 19.35
CA TRP A 21 8.98 3.07 20.65
C TRP A 21 8.04 3.42 21.81
N VAL A 22 7.36 4.57 21.77
CA VAL A 22 6.36 4.95 22.77
C VAL A 22 5.19 3.99 22.81
N LEU A 23 4.75 3.48 21.64
CA LEU A 23 3.67 2.50 21.49
C LEU A 23 4.13 1.05 21.67
N SER A 24 5.40 0.82 22.02
CA SER A 24 5.95 -0.51 22.24
C SER A 24 5.29 -1.23 23.42
N GLU A 25 5.08 -2.53 23.29
CA GLU A 25 4.63 -3.41 24.38
C GLU A 25 5.70 -3.58 25.45
N ASP A 26 6.97 -3.58 25.05
CA ASP A 26 8.13 -3.59 25.95
C ASP A 26 9.22 -2.63 25.44
N ARG A 27 9.31 -1.48 26.09
CA ARG A 27 10.29 -0.44 25.74
C ARG A 27 11.71 -0.81 26.11
N ALA A 28 11.92 -1.77 27.02
CA ALA A 28 13.23 -2.24 27.44
C ALA A 28 13.81 -3.25 26.46
N ALA A 29 12.99 -4.09 25.85
CA ALA A 29 13.36 -5.12 24.87
C ALA A 29 13.58 -4.58 23.45
N ARG A 30 13.93 -3.29 23.31
CA ARG A 30 14.16 -2.68 21.99
C ARG A 30 15.29 -3.36 21.22
N PRO A 31 15.21 -3.40 19.87
CA PRO A 31 16.32 -3.83 19.02
C PRO A 31 17.57 -2.98 19.25
N SER A 32 18.75 -3.56 19.03
CA SER A 32 20.01 -2.82 19.14
C SER A 32 20.06 -1.65 18.15
N TRP A 33 20.72 -0.55 18.53
CA TRP A 33 20.88 0.62 17.65
C TRP A 33 21.55 0.26 16.32
N ARG A 34 22.49 -0.70 16.35
CA ARG A 34 23.15 -1.19 15.13
C ARG A 34 22.15 -1.81 14.17
N TRP A 35 21.18 -2.56 14.68
CA TRP A 35 20.14 -3.17 13.87
C TRP A 35 19.15 -2.12 13.30
N ILE A 36 18.74 -1.15 14.13
CA ILE A 36 17.85 -0.04 13.68
C ILE A 36 18.52 0.75 12.56
N ILE A 37 19.80 1.14 12.74
CA ILE A 37 20.56 1.84 11.71
C ILE A 37 20.72 0.97 10.47
N GLY A 38 20.98 -0.33 10.61
CA GLY A 38 21.07 -1.28 9.50
C GLY A 38 19.77 -1.37 8.69
N ALA A 39 18.61 -1.45 9.35
CA ALA A 39 17.31 -1.48 8.69
C ALA A 39 16.99 -0.17 7.95
N LEU A 40 17.29 0.98 8.57
CA LEU A 40 17.16 2.30 7.94
C LEU A 40 18.13 2.46 6.75
N SER A 41 19.38 2.03 6.92
CA SER A 41 20.38 2.07 5.84
C SER A 41 19.96 1.21 4.66
N LEU A 42 19.38 0.03 4.92
CA LEU A 42 18.82 -0.83 3.87
C LEU A 42 17.68 -0.14 3.14
N GLN A 43 16.77 0.49 3.89
CA GLN A 43 15.64 1.23 3.31
C GLN A 43 16.13 2.39 2.42
N ILE A 44 17.08 3.19 2.90
CA ILE A 44 17.67 4.29 2.16
C ILE A 44 18.48 3.77 0.96
N ALA A 45 19.23 2.68 1.11
CA ALA A 45 19.99 2.07 0.03
C ALA A 45 19.08 1.58 -1.11
N ILE A 46 17.96 0.94 -0.80
CA ILE A 46 16.94 0.55 -1.79
C ILE A 46 16.40 1.79 -2.49
N ALA A 47 16.02 2.83 -1.74
CA ALA A 47 15.50 4.07 -2.29
C ALA A 47 16.52 4.74 -3.22
N LEU A 48 17.79 4.84 -2.81
CA LEU A 48 18.87 5.38 -3.63
C LEU A 48 19.15 4.51 -4.86
N ALA A 49 19.22 3.19 -4.70
CA ALA A 49 19.48 2.28 -5.82
C ALA A 49 18.41 2.47 -6.90
N VAL A 50 17.14 2.50 -6.51
CA VAL A 50 16.05 2.64 -7.47
C VAL A 50 15.99 4.06 -8.06
N THR A 51 16.23 5.11 -7.28
CA THR A 51 16.14 6.49 -7.79
C THR A 51 17.36 6.94 -8.59
N ARG A 52 18.53 6.32 -8.39
CA ARG A 52 19.81 6.77 -8.98
C ARG A 52 20.42 5.82 -10.00
N VAL A 53 20.01 4.54 -10.04
CA VAL A 53 20.58 3.55 -10.97
C VAL A 53 19.72 3.47 -12.23
N PRO A 54 20.21 3.97 -13.40
CA PRO A 54 19.41 4.03 -14.64
C PRO A 54 18.90 2.65 -15.09
N VAL A 55 19.70 1.60 -14.91
CA VAL A 55 19.32 0.23 -15.31
C VAL A 55 18.06 -0.24 -14.59
N ILE A 56 17.87 0.14 -13.32
CA ILE A 56 16.66 -0.22 -12.56
C ILE A 56 15.44 0.47 -13.18
N TRP A 57 15.56 1.74 -13.56
CA TRP A 57 14.48 2.47 -14.24
C TRP A 57 14.16 1.89 -15.63
N THR A 58 15.16 1.39 -16.36
CA THR A 58 14.93 0.67 -17.61
C THR A 58 14.12 -0.60 -17.37
N LEU A 59 14.45 -1.41 -16.34
CA LEU A 59 13.68 -2.59 -15.95
C LEU A 59 12.26 -2.24 -15.50
N VAL A 60 12.13 -1.17 -14.71
CA VAL A 60 10.81 -0.63 -14.29
C VAL A 60 10.01 -0.18 -15.52
N GLY A 61 10.66 0.41 -16.53
CA GLY A 61 10.05 0.77 -17.81
C GLY A 61 9.42 -0.44 -18.51
N TYR A 62 10.15 -1.55 -18.63
CA TYR A 62 9.58 -2.78 -19.22
C TYR A 62 8.38 -3.31 -18.44
N VAL A 63 8.39 -3.24 -17.11
CA VAL A 63 7.24 -3.63 -16.30
C VAL A 63 6.07 -2.68 -16.54
N ASN A 64 6.31 -1.37 -16.62
CA ASN A 64 5.29 -0.37 -16.94
C ASN A 64 4.66 -0.63 -18.31
N ASP A 65 5.47 -0.95 -19.32
CA ASP A 65 4.99 -1.27 -20.67
C ASP A 65 4.16 -2.56 -20.69
N ALA A 66 4.58 -3.60 -19.95
CA ALA A 66 3.82 -4.83 -19.78
C ALA A 66 2.47 -4.57 -19.12
N VAL A 67 2.44 -3.76 -18.04
CA VAL A 67 1.22 -3.36 -17.35
C VAL A 67 0.30 -2.57 -18.30
N SER A 68 0.83 -1.61 -19.04
CA SER A 68 0.07 -0.84 -20.04
C SER A 68 -0.52 -1.74 -21.13
N SER A 69 0.21 -2.77 -21.55
CA SER A 69 -0.29 -3.74 -22.53
C SER A 69 -1.45 -4.57 -21.97
N ILE A 70 -1.35 -4.98 -20.70
CA ILE A 70 -2.45 -5.70 -20.01
C ILE A 70 -3.66 -4.78 -19.82
N GLU A 71 -3.45 -3.51 -19.50
CA GLU A 71 -4.52 -2.50 -19.39
C GLU A 71 -5.28 -2.35 -20.71
N LYS A 72 -4.56 -2.18 -21.82
CA LYS A 72 -5.16 -2.12 -23.17
C LYS A 72 -5.93 -3.40 -23.52
N ALA A 73 -5.37 -4.57 -23.23
CA ALA A 73 -6.02 -5.85 -23.47
C ALA A 73 -7.28 -6.01 -22.60
N THR A 74 -7.24 -5.57 -21.35
CA THR A 74 -8.40 -5.57 -20.44
C THR A 74 -9.50 -4.68 -20.99
N LEU A 75 -9.16 -3.50 -21.49
CA LEU A 75 -10.14 -2.57 -22.07
C LEU A 75 -10.88 -3.17 -23.26
N VAL A 76 -10.21 -4.00 -24.08
CA VAL A 76 -10.88 -4.75 -25.15
C VAL A 76 -11.95 -5.68 -24.60
N GLY A 77 -11.64 -6.46 -23.55
CA GLY A 77 -12.60 -7.33 -22.88
C GLY A 77 -13.76 -6.56 -22.24
N SER A 78 -13.46 -5.46 -21.56
CA SER A 78 -14.46 -4.59 -20.92
C SER A 78 -15.37 -3.94 -21.95
N SER A 79 -14.81 -3.46 -23.06
CA SER A 79 -15.56 -2.88 -24.18
C SER A 79 -16.52 -3.89 -24.81
N TYR A 80 -16.09 -5.14 -24.96
CA TYR A 80 -16.92 -6.22 -25.48
C TYR A 80 -18.10 -6.55 -24.54
N MET A 81 -17.83 -6.62 -23.22
CA MET A 81 -18.85 -6.98 -22.22
C MET A 81 -19.82 -5.85 -21.91
N PHE A 82 -19.33 -4.61 -21.84
CA PHE A 82 -20.07 -3.48 -21.29
C PHE A 82 -20.32 -2.35 -22.32
N GLY A 83 -19.94 -2.54 -23.59
CA GLY A 83 -20.11 -1.55 -24.64
C GLY A 83 -19.38 -0.24 -24.30
N TYR A 84 -20.03 0.90 -24.58
CA TYR A 84 -19.44 2.22 -24.36
C TYR A 84 -19.12 2.51 -22.87
N THR A 85 -19.84 1.92 -21.93
CA THR A 85 -19.53 2.07 -20.51
C THR A 85 -18.23 1.36 -20.14
N GLY A 86 -17.85 0.32 -20.88
CA GLY A 86 -16.59 -0.42 -20.75
C GLY A 86 -15.45 0.11 -21.62
N GLY A 87 -15.64 1.24 -22.30
CA GLY A 87 -14.60 1.90 -23.10
C GLY A 87 -14.73 1.74 -24.61
N ALA A 88 -15.80 1.11 -25.14
CA ALA A 88 -16.12 1.16 -26.57
C ALA A 88 -16.50 2.59 -27.00
N PRO A 89 -16.46 2.91 -28.33
CA PRO A 89 -16.87 4.21 -28.81
C PRO A 89 -18.29 4.58 -28.33
N ILE A 90 -18.44 5.82 -27.87
CA ILE A 90 -19.73 6.34 -27.40
C ILE A 90 -20.73 6.51 -28.56
N PRO A 91 -22.00 6.07 -28.40
CA PRO A 91 -23.01 6.14 -29.48
C PRO A 91 -23.69 7.51 -29.60
N PHE A 92 -23.19 8.55 -28.91
CA PHE A 92 -23.75 9.89 -28.89
C PHE A 92 -22.67 10.96 -29.02
N LEU A 93 -23.06 12.16 -29.44
CA LEU A 93 -22.15 13.29 -29.58
C LEU A 93 -21.94 13.99 -28.25
N LEU A 94 -20.69 14.22 -27.92
CA LEU A 94 -20.31 15.08 -26.79
C LEU A 94 -20.32 16.54 -27.19
N LYS A 95 -20.60 17.43 -26.23
CA LYS A 95 -20.40 18.86 -26.43
C LYS A 95 -18.93 19.15 -26.72
N PRO A 96 -18.61 20.15 -27.57
CA PRO A 96 -17.21 20.54 -27.80
C PRO A 96 -16.48 20.83 -26.48
N GLY A 97 -15.30 20.28 -26.33
CA GLY A 97 -14.47 20.45 -25.13
C GLY A 97 -14.78 19.50 -23.95
N VAL A 98 -15.77 18.60 -24.11
CA VAL A 98 -16.07 17.57 -23.08
C VAL A 98 -15.39 16.27 -23.45
N GLU A 99 -14.55 15.76 -22.54
CA GLU A 99 -13.94 14.41 -22.69
C GLU A 99 -14.98 13.31 -22.43
N PRO A 100 -14.81 12.12 -23.05
CA PRO A 100 -15.61 10.94 -22.73
C PRO A 100 -15.57 10.62 -21.24
N PRO A 101 -16.72 10.29 -20.60
CA PRO A 101 -16.74 9.96 -19.19
C PRO A 101 -16.01 8.64 -18.92
N VAL A 102 -15.12 8.65 -17.94
CA VAL A 102 -14.47 7.44 -17.44
C VAL A 102 -15.37 6.81 -16.38
N ILE A 103 -15.86 5.60 -16.65
CA ILE A 103 -16.70 4.84 -15.72
C ILE A 103 -15.79 3.82 -15.00
N VAL A 104 -15.36 4.18 -13.78
CA VAL A 104 -14.39 3.43 -12.99
C VAL A 104 -14.77 1.95 -12.88
N ALA A 105 -16.02 1.65 -12.57
CA ALA A 105 -16.50 0.28 -12.36
C ALA A 105 -16.33 -0.64 -13.58
N PHE A 106 -16.42 -0.10 -14.80
CA PHE A 106 -16.42 -0.88 -16.03
C PHE A 106 -15.19 -0.69 -16.90
N GLN A 107 -14.41 0.38 -16.68
CA GLN A 107 -13.20 0.65 -17.46
C GLN A 107 -11.92 0.39 -16.68
N ILE A 108 -11.91 0.65 -15.38
CA ILE A 108 -10.69 0.55 -14.56
C ILE A 108 -10.71 -0.70 -13.67
N LEU A 109 -11.80 -0.96 -12.93
CA LEU A 109 -11.83 -2.10 -11.99
C LEU A 109 -11.69 -3.48 -12.64
N PRO A 110 -12.13 -3.76 -13.88
CA PRO A 110 -11.89 -5.05 -14.54
C PRO A 110 -10.43 -5.43 -14.68
N LEU A 111 -9.52 -4.44 -14.63
CA LEU A 111 -8.07 -4.67 -14.61
C LEU A 111 -7.64 -5.55 -13.44
N ILE A 112 -8.30 -5.44 -12.29
CA ILE A 112 -8.06 -6.28 -11.11
C ILE A 112 -8.30 -7.75 -11.43
N ILE A 113 -9.37 -8.06 -12.19
CA ILE A 113 -9.73 -9.44 -12.56
C ILE A 113 -8.62 -10.07 -13.40
N VAL A 114 -8.18 -9.35 -14.43
CA VAL A 114 -7.14 -9.83 -15.36
C VAL A 114 -5.79 -9.99 -14.62
N PHE A 115 -5.43 -9.01 -13.78
CA PHE A 115 -4.20 -9.09 -12.98
C PHE A 115 -4.23 -10.22 -11.96
N SER A 116 -5.36 -10.46 -11.29
CA SER A 116 -5.51 -11.58 -10.36
C SER A 116 -5.33 -12.93 -11.09
N ALA A 117 -5.93 -13.09 -12.27
CA ALA A 117 -5.76 -14.29 -13.08
C ALA A 117 -4.31 -14.49 -13.53
N ILE A 118 -3.63 -13.43 -14.01
CA ILE A 118 -2.22 -13.47 -14.41
C ILE A 118 -1.33 -13.76 -13.20
N SER A 119 -1.56 -13.14 -12.05
CA SER A 119 -0.80 -13.39 -10.82
C SER A 119 -0.89 -14.85 -10.37
N ALA A 120 -2.10 -15.43 -10.38
CA ALA A 120 -2.32 -16.84 -10.07
C ALA A 120 -1.59 -17.77 -11.07
N LEU A 121 -1.61 -17.45 -12.36
CA LEU A 121 -0.91 -18.16 -13.41
C LEU A 121 0.61 -18.11 -13.24
N LEU A 122 1.16 -16.93 -13.01
CA LEU A 122 2.61 -16.73 -12.74
C LEU A 122 3.04 -17.42 -11.44
N TRP A 123 2.16 -17.47 -10.44
CA TRP A 123 2.40 -18.28 -9.24
C TRP A 123 2.45 -19.77 -9.54
N HIS A 124 1.50 -20.28 -10.32
CA HIS A 124 1.47 -21.70 -10.76
C HIS A 124 2.73 -22.06 -11.54
N TRP A 125 3.17 -21.25 -12.48
CA TRP A 125 4.41 -21.45 -13.24
C TRP A 125 5.69 -21.30 -12.44
N GLY A 126 5.60 -20.83 -11.18
CA GLY A 126 6.74 -20.70 -10.28
C GLY A 126 7.49 -19.37 -10.40
N VAL A 127 7.12 -18.48 -11.32
CA VAL A 127 7.77 -17.16 -11.51
C VAL A 127 7.66 -16.32 -10.25
N LEU A 128 6.44 -16.11 -9.74
CA LEU A 128 6.24 -15.36 -8.50
C LEU A 128 6.80 -16.08 -7.28
N ARG A 129 6.74 -17.43 -7.24
CA ARG A 129 7.36 -18.21 -6.17
C ARG A 129 8.88 -17.99 -6.10
N ALA A 130 9.54 -17.92 -7.25
CA ALA A 130 10.98 -17.65 -7.32
C ALA A 130 11.29 -16.21 -6.84
N ALA A 131 10.51 -15.20 -7.25
CA ALA A 131 10.65 -13.83 -6.81
C ALA A 131 10.44 -13.69 -5.28
N VAL A 132 9.39 -14.29 -4.74
CA VAL A 132 9.09 -14.34 -3.30
C VAL A 132 10.24 -15.00 -2.53
N LYS A 133 10.77 -16.14 -3.04
CA LYS A 133 11.90 -16.83 -2.41
C LYS A 133 13.19 -15.99 -2.43
N GLY A 134 13.47 -15.31 -3.52
CA GLY A 134 14.62 -14.40 -3.63
C GLY A 134 14.53 -13.23 -2.66
N LEU A 135 13.37 -12.59 -2.57
CA LEU A 135 13.13 -11.48 -1.64
C LEU A 135 13.18 -11.95 -0.17
N SER A 136 12.58 -13.12 0.12
CA SER A 136 12.66 -13.76 1.44
C SER A 136 14.11 -13.99 1.86
N TRP A 137 14.92 -14.58 0.99
CA TRP A 137 16.35 -14.80 1.25
C TRP A 137 17.10 -13.50 1.51
N ALA A 138 16.86 -12.46 0.72
CA ALA A 138 17.50 -11.16 0.88
C ALA A 138 17.16 -10.52 2.23
N LEU A 139 15.88 -10.55 2.65
CA LEU A 139 15.45 -9.99 3.93
C LEU A 139 15.97 -10.82 5.13
N GLN A 140 15.99 -12.14 5.03
CA GLN A 140 16.60 -12.99 6.05
C GLN A 140 18.10 -12.66 6.24
N LYS A 141 18.84 -12.52 5.13
CA LYS A 141 20.28 -12.25 5.17
C LYS A 141 20.60 -10.83 5.67
N THR A 142 19.78 -9.83 5.36
CA THR A 142 20.04 -8.42 5.68
C THR A 142 19.46 -8.00 7.03
N LEU A 143 18.24 -8.41 7.34
CA LEU A 143 17.52 -8.01 8.57
C LEU A 143 17.47 -9.09 9.64
N GLY A 144 17.93 -10.31 9.34
CA GLY A 144 17.92 -11.42 10.29
C GLY A 144 16.50 -11.83 10.72
N VAL A 145 15.52 -11.70 9.82
CA VAL A 145 14.15 -12.16 10.07
C VAL A 145 14.02 -13.66 9.83
N SER A 146 13.02 -14.30 10.43
CA SER A 146 12.75 -15.73 10.19
C SER A 146 12.34 -16.02 8.75
N GLY A 147 12.48 -17.27 8.33
CA GLY A 147 12.05 -17.73 7.00
C GLY A 147 10.56 -17.47 6.76
N VAL A 148 9.73 -17.57 7.80
CA VAL A 148 8.29 -17.30 7.74
C VAL A 148 8.00 -15.82 7.50
N VAL A 149 8.68 -14.92 8.23
CA VAL A 149 8.53 -13.46 8.02
C VAL A 149 9.06 -13.06 6.65
N GLY A 150 10.20 -13.62 6.22
CA GLY A 150 10.73 -13.39 4.88
C GLY A 150 9.79 -13.86 3.78
N LEU A 151 9.20 -15.05 3.91
CA LEU A 151 8.19 -15.58 2.98
C LEU A 151 6.96 -14.67 2.94
N GLY A 152 6.47 -14.25 4.11
CA GLY A 152 5.35 -13.31 4.22
C GLY A 152 5.63 -11.98 3.55
N ALA A 153 6.78 -11.37 3.82
CA ALA A 153 7.20 -10.12 3.18
C ALA A 153 7.25 -10.23 1.65
N GLY A 154 7.79 -11.34 1.13
CA GLY A 154 7.78 -11.61 -0.30
C GLY A 154 6.37 -11.81 -0.85
N ALA A 155 5.51 -12.53 -0.13
CA ALA A 155 4.14 -12.79 -0.54
C ALA A 155 3.32 -11.49 -0.61
N THR A 156 3.41 -10.62 0.41
CA THR A 156 2.62 -9.37 0.50
C THR A 156 2.90 -8.38 -0.63
N MET A 157 4.06 -8.47 -1.27
CA MET A 157 4.39 -7.61 -2.41
C MET A 157 3.60 -7.97 -3.68
N PHE A 158 3.19 -9.22 -3.83
CA PHE A 158 2.52 -9.71 -5.04
C PHE A 158 1.07 -10.10 -4.80
N LEU A 159 0.77 -10.56 -3.60
CA LEU A 159 -0.54 -11.08 -3.19
C LEU A 159 -1.26 -10.10 -2.28
N GLY A 160 -2.58 -10.18 -2.27
CA GLY A 160 -3.44 -9.28 -1.49
C GLY A 160 -3.52 -9.60 0.00
N VAL A 161 -4.37 -8.84 0.69
CA VAL A 161 -4.61 -8.96 2.15
C VAL A 161 -5.18 -10.32 2.54
N VAL A 162 -5.89 -10.98 1.64
CA VAL A 162 -6.50 -12.31 1.84
C VAL A 162 -5.55 -13.42 1.41
N GLU A 163 -4.90 -13.27 0.25
CA GLU A 163 -4.07 -14.30 -0.37
C GLU A 163 -2.73 -14.47 0.36
N SER A 164 -2.14 -13.37 0.84
CA SER A 164 -0.86 -13.43 1.57
C SER A 164 -0.95 -14.29 2.84
N PRO A 165 -1.99 -14.19 3.68
CA PRO A 165 -2.18 -15.12 4.78
C PRO A 165 -2.34 -16.60 4.34
N LEU A 166 -2.97 -16.88 3.20
CA LEU A 166 -3.13 -18.26 2.70
C LEU A 166 -1.79 -18.93 2.44
N VAL A 167 -0.81 -18.19 1.93
CA VAL A 167 0.56 -18.70 1.72
C VAL A 167 1.22 -19.12 3.04
N LEU A 168 0.85 -18.48 4.14
CA LEU A 168 1.41 -18.68 5.47
C LEU A 168 0.54 -19.55 6.39
N ARG A 169 -0.56 -20.12 5.87
CA ARG A 169 -1.57 -20.84 6.65
C ARG A 169 -0.97 -21.87 7.63
N ALA A 170 -0.01 -22.68 7.15
CA ALA A 170 0.60 -23.74 7.95
C ALA A 170 1.44 -23.23 9.14
N TRP A 171 1.73 -21.93 9.19
CA TRP A 171 2.66 -21.35 10.14
C TRP A 171 1.99 -20.50 11.23
N PHE A 172 0.77 -19.97 10.99
CA PHE A 172 0.12 -19.05 11.93
C PHE A 172 0.01 -19.57 13.36
N GLU A 173 -0.26 -20.87 13.54
CA GLU A 173 -0.36 -21.48 14.88
C GLU A 173 0.99 -21.56 15.60
N ARG A 174 2.12 -21.49 14.87
CA ARG A 174 3.48 -21.69 15.38
C ARG A 174 4.31 -20.41 15.46
N MET A 175 3.85 -19.33 14.84
CA MET A 175 4.54 -18.04 14.87
C MET A 175 4.60 -17.48 16.27
N SER A 176 5.71 -16.85 16.64
CA SER A 176 5.77 -16.01 17.84
C SER A 176 4.84 -14.80 17.67
N ARG A 177 4.49 -14.14 18.78
CA ARG A 177 3.66 -12.93 18.77
C ARG A 177 4.29 -11.82 17.91
N SER A 178 5.60 -11.65 17.99
CA SER A 178 6.35 -10.66 17.20
C SER A 178 6.31 -10.99 15.72
N GLU A 179 6.49 -12.24 15.32
CA GLU A 179 6.40 -12.66 13.91
C GLU A 179 5.00 -12.47 13.34
N LEU A 180 3.96 -12.86 14.10
CA LEU A 180 2.58 -12.64 13.71
C LEU A 180 2.31 -11.15 13.48
N PHE A 181 2.75 -10.30 14.41
CA PHE A 181 2.59 -8.86 14.28
C PHE A 181 3.36 -8.30 13.08
N MET A 182 4.60 -8.75 12.83
CA MET A 182 5.38 -8.36 11.65
C MET A 182 4.64 -8.69 10.35
N ILE A 183 4.05 -9.90 10.24
CA ILE A 183 3.25 -10.28 9.08
C ILE A 183 2.04 -9.36 8.91
N MET A 184 1.31 -9.07 10.00
CA MET A 184 0.17 -8.17 9.95
C MET A 184 0.59 -6.76 9.49
N VAL A 185 1.71 -6.25 9.98
CA VAL A 185 2.23 -4.92 9.58
C VAL A 185 2.72 -4.93 8.14
N LEU A 186 3.41 -5.98 7.69
CA LEU A 186 3.85 -6.13 6.29
C LEU A 186 2.66 -6.09 5.33
N ILE A 187 1.57 -6.80 5.64
CA ILE A 187 0.34 -6.76 4.84
C ILE A 187 -0.26 -5.35 4.83
N MET A 188 -0.28 -4.65 5.97
CA MET A 188 -0.82 -3.30 6.05
C MET A 188 0.04 -2.26 5.33
N ALA A 189 1.35 -2.43 5.30
CA ALA A 189 2.30 -1.44 4.76
C ALA A 189 2.55 -1.56 3.25
N THR A 190 2.06 -2.62 2.60
CA THR A 190 2.27 -2.89 1.18
C THR A 190 0.96 -2.90 0.40
N ILE A 191 1.04 -2.92 -0.92
CA ILE A 191 -0.11 -3.11 -1.82
C ILE A 191 0.13 -4.32 -2.71
N SER A 192 -0.92 -5.08 -3.01
CA SER A 192 -0.83 -6.23 -3.92
C SER A 192 -0.61 -5.80 -5.37
N GLY A 193 -0.04 -6.70 -6.18
CA GLY A 193 0.23 -6.44 -7.59
C GLY A 193 -1.02 -6.04 -8.38
N ALA A 194 -2.16 -6.68 -8.15
CA ALA A 194 -3.42 -6.36 -8.84
C ALA A 194 -3.94 -4.95 -8.49
N ILE A 195 -3.88 -4.57 -7.21
CA ILE A 195 -4.30 -3.25 -6.73
C ILE A 195 -3.29 -2.17 -7.11
N LEU A 196 -1.99 -2.50 -7.12
CA LEU A 196 -0.92 -1.60 -7.55
C LEU A 196 -1.20 -1.03 -8.94
N VAL A 197 -1.61 -1.89 -9.87
CA VAL A 197 -1.87 -1.48 -11.25
C VAL A 197 -3.10 -0.57 -11.33
N LEU A 198 -4.14 -0.85 -10.54
CA LEU A 198 -5.31 0.02 -10.43
C LEU A 198 -4.90 1.44 -10.01
N TYR A 199 -4.06 1.56 -8.97
CA TYR A 199 -3.63 2.87 -8.47
C TYR A 199 -2.71 3.58 -9.47
N ALA A 200 -1.81 2.85 -10.09
CA ALA A 200 -0.91 3.38 -11.11
C ALA A 200 -1.67 3.89 -12.34
N SER A 201 -2.69 3.17 -12.80
CA SER A 201 -3.57 3.60 -13.89
C SER A 201 -4.31 4.91 -13.52
N THR A 202 -4.84 5.00 -12.30
CA THR A 202 -5.48 6.22 -11.77
C THR A 202 -4.54 7.42 -11.76
N LEU A 203 -3.27 7.20 -11.41
CA LEU A 203 -2.26 8.27 -11.32
C LEU A 203 -1.47 8.51 -12.61
N SER A 204 -1.70 7.74 -13.67
CA SER A 204 -0.90 7.81 -14.91
C SER A 204 -0.83 9.19 -15.56
N LYS A 205 -1.87 10.01 -15.40
CA LYS A 205 -1.92 11.39 -15.90
C LYS A 205 -1.19 12.39 -15.01
N THR A 206 -0.99 12.09 -13.72
CA THR A 206 -0.44 13.02 -12.74
C THR A 206 0.97 12.65 -12.28
N VAL A 207 1.30 11.36 -12.25
CA VAL A 207 2.61 10.84 -11.83
C VAL A 207 3.23 10.03 -12.97
N PRO A 208 4.29 10.54 -13.63
CA PRO A 208 5.01 9.77 -14.64
C PRO A 208 5.55 8.46 -14.06
N ASN A 209 5.49 7.36 -14.81
CA ASN A 209 5.94 6.03 -14.36
C ASN A 209 5.30 5.54 -13.05
N ALA A 210 4.03 5.83 -12.84
CA ALA A 210 3.30 5.52 -11.60
C ALA A 210 3.46 4.05 -11.16
N VAL A 211 3.39 3.08 -12.09
CA VAL A 211 3.62 1.65 -11.82
C VAL A 211 4.96 1.43 -11.13
N GLY A 212 6.02 2.01 -11.69
CA GLY A 212 7.36 1.89 -11.13
C GLY A 212 7.47 2.47 -9.73
N HIS A 213 6.92 3.65 -9.52
CA HIS A 213 6.91 4.28 -8.20
C HIS A 213 6.14 3.44 -7.18
N MET A 214 5.03 2.82 -7.55
CA MET A 214 4.26 1.94 -6.66
C MET A 214 5.01 0.67 -6.27
N ILE A 215 5.69 0.01 -7.24
CA ILE A 215 6.53 -1.18 -6.97
C ILE A 215 7.65 -0.80 -6.00
N VAL A 216 8.32 0.31 -6.26
CA VAL A 216 9.42 0.81 -5.42
C VAL A 216 8.92 1.17 -4.03
N ALA A 217 7.78 1.82 -3.91
CA ALA A 217 7.17 2.16 -2.63
C ALA A 217 6.90 0.92 -1.80
N SER A 218 6.31 -0.12 -2.39
CA SER A 218 6.09 -1.42 -1.71
C SER A 218 7.40 -2.06 -1.27
N LEU A 219 8.44 -2.04 -2.12
CA LEU A 219 9.75 -2.62 -1.80
C LEU A 219 10.44 -1.89 -0.63
N ILE A 220 10.41 -0.54 -0.63
CA ILE A 220 10.98 0.30 0.44
C ILE A 220 10.17 0.13 1.74
N SER A 221 8.87 -0.15 1.65
CA SER A 221 8.01 -0.34 2.81
C SER A 221 8.29 -1.64 3.59
N LEU A 222 8.90 -2.66 2.97
CA LEU A 222 9.19 -3.92 3.66
C LEU A 222 10.16 -3.74 4.85
N PRO A 223 11.38 -3.16 4.68
CA PRO A 223 12.25 -2.93 5.82
C PRO A 223 11.67 -1.94 6.83
N ALA A 224 10.87 -0.94 6.38
CA ALA A 224 10.16 -0.04 7.27
C ALA A 224 9.15 -0.77 8.16
N ALA A 225 8.32 -1.63 7.57
CA ALA A 225 7.32 -2.43 8.27
C ALA A 225 7.96 -3.36 9.31
N ILE A 226 9.04 -4.05 8.93
CA ILE A 226 9.79 -4.92 9.82
C ILE A 226 10.40 -4.13 11.00
N LEU A 227 10.98 -2.96 10.71
CA LEU A 227 11.59 -2.10 11.72
C LEU A 227 10.55 -1.62 12.74
N ILE A 228 9.43 -1.08 12.27
CA ILE A 228 8.36 -0.56 13.12
C ILE A 228 7.70 -1.69 13.91
N ALA A 229 7.42 -2.82 13.25
CA ALA A 229 6.82 -3.97 13.92
C ALA A 229 7.71 -4.48 15.07
N ARG A 230 9.02 -4.59 14.84
CA ARG A 230 9.99 -5.05 15.84
C ARG A 230 10.20 -4.05 16.99
N LEU A 231 9.99 -2.76 16.75
CA LEU A 231 9.98 -1.73 17.79
C LEU A 231 8.72 -1.80 18.64
N MET A 232 7.55 -1.99 18.01
CA MET A 232 6.25 -1.97 18.70
C MET A 232 5.93 -3.28 19.44
N VAL A 233 6.33 -4.42 18.86
CA VAL A 233 6.17 -5.75 19.48
C VAL A 233 7.52 -6.48 19.38
N PRO A 234 8.43 -6.21 20.32
CA PRO A 234 9.73 -6.86 20.35
C PRO A 234 9.59 -8.38 20.48
N GLY A 235 10.44 -9.12 19.79
CA GLY A 235 10.51 -10.58 19.90
C GLY A 235 11.48 -11.01 20.96
N ASP A 236 11.24 -12.19 21.51
CA ASP A 236 12.11 -12.88 22.47
C ASP A 236 13.33 -13.56 21.82
N GLY A 237 13.52 -13.38 20.50
CA GLY A 237 14.57 -14.04 19.73
C GLY A 237 14.19 -15.43 19.23
N SER A 238 13.02 -15.96 19.59
CA SER A 238 12.54 -17.23 19.02
C SER A 238 12.23 -17.08 17.54
N VAL A 239 12.68 -18.05 16.74
CA VAL A 239 12.51 -18.09 15.29
C VAL A 239 11.70 -19.33 14.95
N SER A 240 10.53 -19.16 14.33
CA SER A 240 9.59 -20.28 14.12
C SER A 240 10.02 -21.26 13.03
N ALA A 241 10.74 -20.85 12.01
CA ALA A 241 11.35 -21.72 11.00
C ALA A 241 12.27 -20.97 10.01
N ASP A 242 13.42 -21.57 9.66
CA ASP A 242 14.36 -21.00 8.68
C ASP A 242 13.99 -21.32 7.23
N ASN A 243 13.20 -22.38 6.97
CA ASN A 243 12.85 -22.88 5.63
C ASN A 243 11.33 -22.98 5.42
N ALA A 244 10.61 -21.87 5.59
CA ALA A 244 9.19 -21.83 5.32
C ALA A 244 8.90 -22.02 3.83
N LYS A 245 7.95 -22.91 3.50
CA LYS A 245 7.48 -23.14 2.14
C LYS A 245 6.06 -22.61 2.00
N ALA A 246 5.79 -22.00 0.85
CA ALA A 246 4.45 -21.54 0.48
C ALA A 246 3.48 -22.73 0.29
N ASP A 247 2.28 -22.61 0.85
CA ASP A 247 1.25 -23.68 0.79
C ASP A 247 0.22 -23.49 -0.35
N LEU A 248 0.26 -22.34 -1.04
CA LEU A 248 -0.65 -22.05 -2.14
C LEU A 248 -0.30 -22.90 -3.38
N LYS A 249 -1.25 -23.76 -3.83
CA LYS A 249 -1.10 -24.64 -4.97
C LYS A 249 -2.28 -24.55 -5.92
N TYR A 250 -1.98 -24.61 -7.22
CA TYR A 250 -2.95 -24.75 -8.30
C TYR A 250 -2.70 -26.07 -9.03
N GLU A 251 -3.77 -26.78 -9.41
CA GLU A 251 -3.68 -28.10 -10.04
C GLU A 251 -3.21 -28.01 -11.50
N SER A 252 -3.60 -26.94 -12.21
CA SER A 252 -3.25 -26.69 -13.60
C SER A 252 -3.24 -25.18 -13.90
N SER A 253 -2.70 -24.82 -15.08
CA SER A 253 -2.77 -23.43 -15.56
C SER A 253 -4.20 -22.93 -15.69
N MET A 254 -5.14 -23.79 -16.12
CA MET A 254 -6.55 -23.44 -16.23
C MET A 254 -7.19 -23.26 -14.83
N ASP A 255 -6.87 -24.11 -13.87
CA ASP A 255 -7.31 -23.97 -12.47
C ASP A 255 -6.82 -22.64 -11.87
N ALA A 256 -5.55 -22.30 -12.13
CA ALA A 256 -4.99 -21.00 -11.69
C ALA A 256 -5.74 -19.81 -12.29
N ILE A 257 -6.02 -19.83 -13.60
CA ILE A 257 -6.77 -18.76 -14.28
C ILE A 257 -8.18 -18.64 -13.70
N ILE A 258 -8.91 -19.75 -13.55
CA ILE A 258 -10.29 -19.74 -13.05
C ILE A 258 -10.31 -19.20 -11.61
N LYS A 259 -9.49 -19.73 -10.72
CA LYS A 259 -9.43 -19.29 -9.31
C LYS A 259 -9.00 -17.83 -9.20
N GLY A 260 -7.97 -17.41 -9.91
CA GLY A 260 -7.52 -16.01 -9.93
C GLY A 260 -8.59 -15.07 -10.50
N THR A 261 -9.35 -15.50 -11.52
CA THR A 261 -10.49 -14.73 -12.05
C THR A 261 -11.57 -14.55 -10.98
N MET A 262 -11.97 -15.61 -10.27
CA MET A 262 -13.00 -15.55 -9.23
C MET A 262 -12.57 -14.69 -8.04
N GLU A 263 -11.32 -14.79 -7.63
CA GLU A 263 -10.71 -13.91 -6.63
C GLU A 263 -10.76 -12.44 -7.07
N GLY A 264 -10.36 -12.16 -8.32
CA GLY A 264 -10.43 -10.83 -8.91
C GLY A 264 -11.86 -10.26 -8.97
N VAL A 265 -12.84 -11.05 -9.36
CA VAL A 265 -14.27 -10.66 -9.36
C VAL A 265 -14.74 -10.31 -7.95
N SER A 266 -14.42 -11.15 -6.97
CA SER A 266 -14.77 -10.91 -5.56
C SER A 266 -14.16 -9.61 -5.05
N LEU A 267 -12.90 -9.34 -5.42
CA LEU A 267 -12.21 -8.12 -5.04
C LEU A 267 -12.84 -6.87 -5.71
N VAL A 268 -13.19 -6.94 -7.00
CA VAL A 268 -13.89 -5.85 -7.70
C VAL A 268 -15.21 -5.51 -7.03
N LEU A 269 -16.03 -6.52 -6.71
CA LEU A 269 -17.30 -6.31 -6.03
C LEU A 269 -17.12 -5.69 -4.64
N ALA A 270 -16.12 -6.15 -3.89
CA ALA A 270 -15.78 -5.58 -2.59
C ALA A 270 -15.33 -4.11 -2.73
N VAL A 271 -14.49 -3.78 -3.71
CA VAL A 271 -14.04 -2.40 -3.97
C VAL A 271 -15.21 -1.50 -4.34
N ILE A 272 -16.12 -1.94 -5.23
CA ILE A 272 -17.34 -1.18 -5.58
C ILE A 272 -18.17 -0.91 -4.33
N GLY A 273 -18.46 -1.94 -3.53
CA GLY A 273 -19.27 -1.81 -2.32
C GLY A 273 -18.64 -0.85 -1.31
N ILE A 274 -17.33 -0.99 -1.04
CA ILE A 274 -16.61 -0.13 -0.11
C ILE A 274 -16.61 1.33 -0.59
N ILE A 275 -16.37 1.58 -1.86
CA ILE A 275 -16.35 2.95 -2.43
C ILE A 275 -17.71 3.61 -2.23
N ILE A 276 -18.81 2.93 -2.61
CA ILE A 276 -20.16 3.47 -2.45
C ILE A 276 -20.44 3.83 -1.00
N VAL A 277 -20.16 2.90 -0.07
CA VAL A 277 -20.41 3.12 1.36
C VAL A 277 -19.55 4.24 1.91
N VAL A 278 -18.25 4.26 1.57
CA VAL A 278 -17.32 5.29 2.04
C VAL A 278 -17.74 6.69 1.58
N PHE A 279 -18.05 6.86 0.28
CA PHE A 279 -18.52 8.16 -0.22
C PHE A 279 -19.85 8.58 0.41
N ALA A 280 -20.78 7.65 0.64
CA ALA A 280 -22.02 7.94 1.34
C ALA A 280 -21.79 8.39 2.78
N LEU A 281 -20.93 7.68 3.54
CA LEU A 281 -20.60 8.02 4.93
C LEU A 281 -19.86 9.35 5.03
N VAL A 282 -18.89 9.61 4.15
CA VAL A 282 -18.18 10.90 4.10
C VAL A 282 -19.16 12.05 3.85
N ASN A 283 -20.03 11.92 2.83
CA ASN A 283 -21.00 12.92 2.50
C ASN A 283 -22.01 13.16 3.66
N LEU A 284 -22.48 12.08 4.29
CA LEU A 284 -23.36 12.18 5.45
C LEU A 284 -22.64 12.91 6.63
N THR A 285 -21.39 12.58 6.87
CA THR A 285 -20.58 13.25 7.92
C THR A 285 -20.38 14.73 7.58
N ASP A 286 -20.08 15.05 6.32
CA ASP A 286 -19.89 16.44 5.90
C ASP A 286 -21.20 17.25 6.01
N GLN A 287 -22.37 16.64 5.72
CA GLN A 287 -23.68 17.29 5.97
C GLN A 287 -23.90 17.58 7.47
N MET A 288 -23.52 16.66 8.36
CA MET A 288 -23.61 16.89 9.81
C MET A 288 -22.64 17.98 10.27
N LEU A 289 -21.41 17.98 9.74
CA LEU A 289 -20.39 19.01 10.06
C LEU A 289 -20.77 20.39 9.51
N ALA A 290 -21.54 20.47 8.43
CA ALA A 290 -22.01 21.72 7.87
C ALA A 290 -22.97 22.52 8.81
N TRP A 291 -23.52 21.87 9.84
CA TRP A 291 -24.29 22.55 10.90
C TRP A 291 -23.41 23.32 11.89
N LEU A 292 -22.11 23.05 11.92
CA LEU A 292 -21.16 23.75 12.75
C LEU A 292 -20.78 25.11 12.13
N PRO A 293 -20.33 26.09 12.95
CA PRO A 293 -19.86 27.38 12.44
C PRO A 293 -18.77 27.20 11.38
N TYR A 294 -18.78 28.08 10.40
CA TYR A 294 -17.72 28.12 9.38
C TYR A 294 -16.37 28.44 10.02
N VAL A 295 -15.36 27.75 9.59
CA VAL A 295 -13.97 27.96 10.00
C VAL A 295 -13.23 28.52 8.79
N ASP A 296 -12.54 29.66 8.95
CA ASP A 296 -11.83 30.36 7.85
C ASP A 296 -12.70 30.59 6.61
N GLY A 297 -13.97 30.98 6.82
CA GLY A 297 -14.91 31.33 5.74
C GLY A 297 -15.45 30.14 4.91
N ALA A 298 -15.19 28.90 5.31
CA ALA A 298 -15.67 27.71 4.63
C ALA A 298 -16.27 26.69 5.60
N PRO A 299 -17.21 25.82 5.16
CA PRO A 299 -17.80 24.79 6.00
C PRO A 299 -16.74 23.79 6.45
N LEU A 300 -16.93 23.25 7.66
CA LEU A 300 -16.11 22.15 8.16
C LEU A 300 -16.45 20.88 7.41
N THR A 301 -15.43 20.18 6.94
CA THR A 301 -15.55 18.87 6.29
C THR A 301 -14.59 17.85 6.90
N LEU A 302 -14.89 16.57 6.74
CA LEU A 302 -14.04 15.49 7.23
C LEU A 302 -12.61 15.62 6.66
N LYS A 303 -12.50 15.93 5.36
CA LYS A 303 -11.20 16.15 4.70
C LYS A 303 -10.42 17.32 5.30
N ARG A 304 -11.07 18.42 5.66
CA ARG A 304 -10.42 19.55 6.36
C ARG A 304 -9.93 19.15 7.75
N GLY A 305 -10.76 18.42 8.50
CA GLY A 305 -10.35 17.88 9.80
C GLY A 305 -9.13 16.97 9.69
N PHE A 306 -9.11 16.07 8.73
CA PHE A 306 -7.94 15.24 8.43
C PHE A 306 -6.74 16.08 8.00
N GLY A 307 -6.97 17.12 7.19
CA GLY A 307 -5.94 18.04 6.76
C GLY A 307 -5.18 18.61 7.96
N TRP A 308 -5.88 19.15 8.94
CA TRP A 308 -5.26 19.70 10.14
C TRP A 308 -4.60 18.64 11.03
N LEU A 309 -5.25 17.50 11.20
CA LEU A 309 -4.74 16.41 12.06
C LEU A 309 -3.42 15.82 11.51
N PHE A 310 -3.35 15.60 10.20
CA PHE A 310 -2.19 14.94 9.57
C PHE A 310 -1.17 15.93 9.00
N ALA A 311 -1.47 17.24 8.92
CA ALA A 311 -0.52 18.24 8.42
C ALA A 311 0.85 18.21 9.14
N PRO A 312 0.93 18.10 10.49
CA PRO A 312 2.23 18.01 11.16
C PRO A 312 3.04 16.78 10.76
N LEU A 313 2.37 15.62 10.56
CA LEU A 313 3.01 14.41 10.06
C LEU A 313 3.54 14.63 8.64
N MET A 314 2.69 15.15 7.74
CA MET A 314 3.07 15.37 6.33
C MET A 314 4.20 16.40 6.22
N TRP A 315 4.16 17.46 7.03
CA TRP A 315 5.28 18.40 7.14
C TRP A 315 6.56 17.71 7.61
N SER A 316 6.50 16.89 8.64
CA SER A 316 7.67 16.22 9.21
C SER A 316 8.36 15.27 8.22
N ILE A 317 7.60 14.63 7.31
CA ILE A 317 8.14 13.74 6.29
C ILE A 317 8.67 14.48 5.04
N GLY A 318 8.64 15.80 5.01
CA GLY A 318 9.32 16.63 4.02
C GLY A 318 8.42 17.42 3.08
N ILE A 319 7.14 17.58 3.38
CA ILE A 319 6.20 18.40 2.61
C ILE A 319 6.22 19.84 3.17
N PRO A 320 6.28 20.88 2.33
CA PRO A 320 6.18 22.28 2.76
C PRO A 320 4.88 22.55 3.51
N TRP A 321 4.92 23.46 4.50
CA TRP A 321 3.77 23.70 5.39
C TRP A 321 2.53 24.21 4.64
N ASP A 322 2.70 25.01 3.60
CA ASP A 322 1.62 25.49 2.73
C ASP A 322 0.88 24.37 1.99
N GLN A 323 1.55 23.24 1.72
CA GLN A 323 1.00 22.06 1.08
C GLN A 323 0.57 20.97 2.10
N ALA A 324 1.04 21.06 3.34
CA ALA A 324 0.85 20.03 4.35
C ALA A 324 -0.62 19.76 4.70
N PRO A 325 -1.54 20.75 4.77
CA PRO A 325 -2.96 20.48 5.01
C PRO A 325 -3.62 19.69 3.88
N ALA A 326 -3.32 19.98 2.62
CA ALA A 326 -3.84 19.23 1.48
C ALA A 326 -3.29 17.79 1.47
N ALA A 327 -2.01 17.62 1.75
CA ALA A 327 -1.40 16.29 1.88
C ALA A 327 -1.94 15.53 3.10
N GLY A 328 -2.20 16.23 4.21
CA GLY A 328 -2.83 15.70 5.41
C GLY A 328 -4.24 15.16 5.15
N ALA A 329 -5.03 15.88 4.35
CA ALA A 329 -6.34 15.42 3.92
C ALA A 329 -6.26 14.08 3.17
N LEU A 330 -5.32 13.93 2.26
CA LEU A 330 -5.08 12.67 1.53
C LEU A 330 -4.63 11.55 2.47
N MET A 331 -3.70 11.84 3.40
CA MET A 331 -3.23 10.84 4.37
C MET A 331 -4.35 10.40 5.32
N GLY A 332 -5.21 11.32 5.76
CA GLY A 332 -6.38 11.01 6.58
C GLY A 332 -7.41 10.18 5.81
N THR A 333 -7.69 10.55 4.55
CA THR A 333 -8.55 9.77 3.66
C THR A 333 -8.03 8.32 3.52
N LYS A 334 -6.73 8.14 3.24
CA LYS A 334 -6.10 6.80 3.15
C LYS A 334 -6.25 6.03 4.45
N THR A 335 -5.94 6.66 5.57
CA THR A 335 -5.83 6.02 6.88
C THR A 335 -7.20 5.58 7.43
N ILE A 336 -8.22 6.41 7.26
CA ILE A 336 -9.55 6.15 7.82
C ILE A 336 -10.45 5.44 6.81
N LEU A 337 -10.45 5.91 5.56
CA LEU A 337 -11.37 5.44 4.54
C LEU A 337 -10.73 4.34 3.69
N ASN A 338 -9.92 4.72 2.72
CA ASN A 338 -9.28 3.80 1.80
C ASN A 338 -8.19 4.54 0.99
N GLU A 339 -7.10 3.86 0.68
CA GLU A 339 -5.99 4.39 -0.11
C GLU A 339 -6.38 4.66 -1.57
N TYR A 340 -7.29 3.88 -2.14
CA TYR A 340 -7.76 4.12 -3.51
C TYR A 340 -8.50 5.45 -3.63
N VAL A 341 -9.36 5.76 -2.67
CA VAL A 341 -10.04 7.06 -2.60
C VAL A 341 -9.03 8.19 -2.47
N ALA A 342 -7.98 8.01 -1.66
CA ALA A 342 -6.92 9.01 -1.54
C ALA A 342 -6.16 9.22 -2.87
N TYR A 343 -5.94 8.17 -3.66
CA TYR A 343 -5.33 8.30 -4.99
C TYR A 343 -6.28 8.94 -6.02
N LEU A 344 -7.59 8.65 -5.96
CA LEU A 344 -8.58 9.36 -6.77
C LEU A 344 -8.61 10.85 -6.42
N ASP A 345 -8.60 11.19 -5.14
CA ASP A 345 -8.53 12.57 -4.67
C ASP A 345 -7.24 13.24 -5.15
N LEU A 346 -6.07 12.58 -5.03
CA LEU A 346 -4.80 13.11 -5.51
C LEU A 346 -4.82 13.38 -7.03
N ALA A 347 -5.40 12.47 -7.81
CA ALA A 347 -5.52 12.64 -9.26
C ALA A 347 -6.50 13.75 -9.67
N ALA A 348 -7.48 14.06 -8.82
CA ALA A 348 -8.50 15.10 -9.06
C ALA A 348 -8.06 16.51 -8.60
N LEU A 349 -6.94 16.64 -7.88
CA LEU A 349 -6.48 17.96 -7.43
C LEU A 349 -6.03 18.84 -8.60
N PRO A 350 -6.24 20.17 -8.51
CA PRO A 350 -5.75 21.11 -9.52
C PRO A 350 -4.23 20.99 -9.73
N ALA A 351 -3.81 21.13 -10.97
CA ALA A 351 -2.38 21.18 -11.30
C ALA A 351 -1.69 22.30 -10.51
N GLY A 352 -0.51 22.00 -9.94
CA GLY A 352 0.24 22.95 -9.12
C GLY A 352 -0.13 22.97 -7.62
N THR A 353 -1.12 22.17 -7.17
CA THR A 353 -1.40 21.99 -5.72
C THR A 353 -0.16 21.49 -4.98
N PHE A 354 0.57 20.57 -5.57
CA PHE A 354 1.82 20.02 -5.06
C PHE A 354 2.97 20.26 -6.03
N ASN A 355 4.15 20.56 -5.52
CA ASN A 355 5.36 20.48 -6.31
C ASN A 355 5.73 19.00 -6.60
N ALA A 356 6.60 18.75 -7.57
CA ALA A 356 6.95 17.39 -8.00
C ALA A 356 7.50 16.52 -6.87
N ARG A 357 8.30 17.11 -5.95
CA ARG A 357 8.84 16.40 -4.79
C ARG A 357 7.74 16.02 -3.80
N SER A 358 6.85 16.95 -3.44
CA SER A 358 5.71 16.67 -2.55
C SER A 358 4.79 15.60 -3.13
N GLN A 359 4.55 15.65 -4.44
CA GLN A 359 3.74 14.64 -5.13
C GLN A 359 4.33 13.25 -5.03
N LEU A 360 5.66 13.11 -5.17
CA LEU A 360 6.34 11.83 -4.95
C LEU A 360 6.24 11.38 -3.49
N ILE A 361 6.55 12.24 -2.53
CA ILE A 361 6.45 11.93 -1.09
C ILE A 361 5.05 11.41 -0.75
N ILE A 362 4.01 12.11 -1.21
CA ILE A 362 2.61 11.72 -0.99
C ILE A 362 2.32 10.37 -1.65
N THR A 363 2.72 10.17 -2.90
CA THR A 363 2.51 8.92 -3.63
C THR A 363 3.06 7.73 -2.85
N TYR A 364 4.25 7.87 -2.27
CA TYR A 364 4.90 6.83 -1.47
C TYR A 364 4.26 6.66 -0.08
N ALA A 365 3.89 7.75 0.57
CA ALA A 365 3.24 7.71 1.89
C ALA A 365 1.83 7.11 1.83
N LEU A 366 1.13 7.27 0.72
CA LEU A 366 -0.17 6.65 0.50
C LEU A 366 -0.08 5.15 0.15
N CYS A 367 1.11 4.65 -0.27
CA CYS A 367 1.30 3.27 -0.70
C CYS A 367 1.29 2.30 0.48
N GLY A 368 0.14 1.70 0.74
CA GLY A 368 -0.10 0.71 1.78
C GLY A 368 -1.58 0.65 2.16
N VAL A 369 -2.09 -0.56 2.34
CA VAL A 369 -3.53 -0.83 2.56
C VAL A 369 -3.99 -0.61 4.02
N ALA A 370 -3.20 0.13 4.83
CA ALA A 370 -3.51 0.36 6.24
C ALA A 370 -4.69 1.34 6.42
N ASN A 371 -5.90 0.83 6.25
CA ASN A 371 -7.17 1.50 6.54
C ASN A 371 -8.04 0.63 7.46
N LEU A 372 -9.13 1.19 8.00
CA LEU A 372 -9.96 0.49 8.97
C LEU A 372 -10.65 -0.76 8.40
N ALA A 373 -11.08 -0.72 7.14
CA ALA A 373 -11.71 -1.87 6.48
C ALA A 373 -10.72 -3.02 6.30
N SER A 374 -9.49 -2.71 5.91
CA SER A 374 -8.42 -3.71 5.74
C SER A 374 -8.03 -4.38 7.06
N VAL A 375 -8.12 -3.67 8.20
CA VAL A 375 -7.93 -4.31 9.53
C VAL A 375 -8.97 -5.38 9.77
N GLY A 376 -10.24 -5.09 9.54
CA GLY A 376 -11.32 -6.06 9.70
C GLY A 376 -11.12 -7.29 8.81
N LEU A 377 -10.76 -7.08 7.55
CA LEU A 377 -10.47 -8.14 6.59
C LEU A 377 -9.27 -8.98 7.02
N LEU A 378 -8.16 -8.37 7.39
CA LEU A 378 -6.94 -9.06 7.85
C LEU A 378 -7.21 -9.91 9.09
N VAL A 379 -7.84 -9.30 10.12
CA VAL A 379 -8.16 -9.99 11.37
C VAL A 379 -9.09 -11.17 11.12
N SER A 380 -10.14 -11.00 10.32
CA SER A 380 -11.08 -12.09 10.01
C SER A 380 -10.41 -13.22 9.23
N THR A 381 -9.56 -12.89 8.26
CA THR A 381 -8.83 -13.88 7.45
C THR A 381 -7.90 -14.71 8.34
N ILE A 382 -7.02 -14.06 9.11
CA ILE A 382 -6.07 -14.80 9.97
C ILE A 382 -6.82 -15.59 11.06
N ALA A 383 -7.86 -15.02 11.67
CA ALA A 383 -8.67 -15.71 12.68
C ALA A 383 -9.42 -16.93 12.12
N THR A 384 -9.72 -16.96 10.84
CA THR A 384 -10.30 -18.13 10.15
C THR A 384 -9.23 -19.20 9.89
N LEU A 385 -8.00 -18.79 9.57
CA LEU A 385 -6.88 -19.70 9.29
C LEU A 385 -6.23 -20.26 10.57
N ALA A 386 -6.29 -19.51 11.68
CA ALA A 386 -5.73 -19.86 12.98
C ALA A 386 -6.74 -19.54 14.11
N PRO A 387 -7.81 -20.34 14.27
CA PRO A 387 -8.89 -20.05 15.21
C PRO A 387 -8.42 -19.94 16.68
N ASN A 388 -7.40 -20.70 17.06
CA ASN A 388 -6.84 -20.69 18.42
C ASN A 388 -6.14 -19.37 18.76
N ARG A 389 -5.76 -18.59 17.75
CA ARG A 389 -5.08 -17.29 17.91
C ARG A 389 -6.00 -16.08 17.68
N ARG A 390 -7.31 -16.30 17.51
CA ARG A 390 -8.27 -15.25 17.19
C ARG A 390 -8.22 -14.05 18.14
N ALA A 391 -8.15 -14.30 19.44
CA ALA A 391 -8.08 -13.23 20.45
C ALA A 391 -6.81 -12.38 20.31
N GLU A 392 -5.68 -13.02 20.06
CA GLU A 392 -4.38 -12.35 19.86
C GLU A 392 -4.38 -11.53 18.58
N VAL A 393 -4.84 -12.10 17.46
CA VAL A 393 -4.95 -11.41 16.16
C VAL A 393 -5.84 -10.18 16.28
N SER A 394 -6.99 -10.30 16.98
CA SER A 394 -7.89 -9.16 17.22
C SER A 394 -7.22 -8.06 18.05
N ALA A 395 -6.47 -8.41 19.09
CA ALA A 395 -5.72 -7.46 19.91
C ALA A 395 -4.61 -6.74 19.15
N LEU A 396 -3.99 -7.41 18.18
CA LEU A 396 -2.94 -6.86 17.33
C LEU A 396 -3.49 -6.05 16.13
N GLY A 397 -4.76 -6.21 15.77
CA GLY A 397 -5.37 -5.60 14.60
C GLY A 397 -5.18 -4.09 14.53
N MET A 398 -5.64 -3.34 15.55
CA MET A 398 -5.50 -1.88 15.58
C MET A 398 -4.04 -1.43 15.70
N LYS A 399 -3.19 -2.19 16.38
CA LYS A 399 -1.75 -1.90 16.42
C LYS A 399 -1.12 -2.05 15.04
N SER A 400 -1.51 -3.07 14.25
CA SER A 400 -1.00 -3.27 12.90
C SER A 400 -1.45 -2.17 11.94
N TRP A 401 -2.65 -1.61 12.13
CA TRP A 401 -3.11 -0.44 11.40
C TRP A 401 -2.23 0.79 11.65
N VAL A 402 -1.95 1.11 12.92
CA VAL A 402 -1.05 2.21 13.29
C VAL A 402 0.35 1.97 12.71
N ALA A 403 0.92 0.79 12.93
CA ALA A 403 2.25 0.42 12.46
C ALA A 403 2.37 0.46 10.92
N GLY A 404 1.35 0.00 10.19
CA GLY A 404 1.31 0.04 8.73
C GLY A 404 1.28 1.47 8.19
N ASN A 405 0.50 2.36 8.81
CA ASN A 405 0.48 3.79 8.47
C ASN A 405 1.82 4.47 8.77
N MET A 406 2.45 4.13 9.88
CA MET A 406 3.79 4.62 10.21
C MET A 406 4.84 4.13 9.20
N ALA A 407 4.77 2.88 8.76
CA ALA A 407 5.70 2.31 7.78
C ALA A 407 5.56 3.00 6.41
N SER A 408 4.34 3.23 5.94
CA SER A 408 4.13 3.95 4.69
C SER A 408 4.51 5.44 4.78
N ALA A 409 4.24 6.11 5.90
CA ALA A 409 4.71 7.49 6.14
C ALA A 409 6.26 7.56 6.18
N MET A 410 6.93 6.57 6.79
CA MET A 410 8.39 6.48 6.80
C MET A 410 8.94 6.24 5.39
N THR A 411 8.25 5.49 4.55
CA THR A 411 8.61 5.32 3.14
C THR A 411 8.55 6.65 2.40
N GLY A 412 7.52 7.47 2.64
CA GLY A 412 7.44 8.84 2.13
C GLY A 412 8.58 9.73 2.63
N ALA A 413 8.94 9.66 3.93
CA ALA A 413 10.05 10.41 4.50
C ALA A 413 11.40 10.03 3.86
N VAL A 414 11.65 8.74 3.64
CA VAL A 414 12.88 8.27 3.01
C VAL A 414 12.98 8.71 1.55
N ILE A 415 11.87 8.65 0.78
CA ILE A 415 11.89 9.15 -0.60
C ILE A 415 12.13 10.67 -0.62
N GLY A 416 11.57 11.41 0.33
CA GLY A 416 11.83 12.84 0.50
C GLY A 416 13.30 13.16 0.80
N LEU A 417 14.02 12.27 1.49
CA LEU A 417 15.46 12.41 1.74
C LEU A 417 16.31 12.22 0.48
N VAL A 418 15.97 11.24 -0.35
CA VAL A 418 16.79 10.85 -1.51
C VAL A 418 16.45 11.63 -2.78
N THR A 419 15.27 12.27 -2.82
CA THR A 419 14.82 13.09 -3.94
C THR A 419 15.30 14.52 -3.73
N LEU A 420 16.09 15.03 -4.67
CA LEU A 420 16.52 16.43 -4.67
C LEU A 420 15.31 17.33 -4.98
N ALA A 421 15.26 18.47 -4.32
CA ALA A 421 14.23 19.49 -4.55
C ALA A 421 14.44 20.19 -5.90
#